data_3265b374b1edc75d77194e3027dede4e
#
_entry.id   3265b374b1edc75d77194e3027dede4e
#
_cell.length_a   1.000
_cell.length_b   1.000
_cell.length_c   1.000
_cell.angle_alpha   90.00
_cell.angle_beta   90.00
_cell.angle_gamma   90.00
#
_symmetry.space_group_name_H-M   'P 1'
#
loop_
_entity.id
_entity.type
_entity.pdbx_description
1 polymer ?
#
loop_
_entity_poly.entity_id
_entity_poly.type
_entity_poly.pdbx_seq_one_letter_code
_entity_poly.pdbx_strand_id
1 'polypeptide(L)'
;EWIVKACNKLQGQYTSGPCSVSQKAAEAAYTGTQEPVKEMQKAFERRRDLIVKLAKEVPGFEVNVPQGAFYLFPKCSYFFGKSNGERKIENSDDLAMYLLEDAHVACVGGTSFGAPECIRMSYATSDENIVEAIRRIKEALAKLK
;
A
#
# COMPACT_ATOMS: atom_id res chain seq x y z
N GLU A 1 0.95 5.77 -34.63
CA GLU A 1 2.35 5.77 -35.11
C GLU A 1 3.00 7.16 -35.00
N TRP A 2 2.37 8.23 -35.52
CA TRP A 2 2.95 9.59 -35.52
C TRP A 2 3.17 10.15 -34.10
N ILE A 3 2.28 9.87 -33.14
CA ILE A 3 2.43 10.29 -31.73
C ILE A 3 3.71 9.68 -31.14
N VAL A 4 3.93 8.38 -31.34
CA VAL A 4 5.13 7.70 -30.83
C VAL A 4 6.41 8.31 -31.45
N LYS A 5 6.40 8.60 -32.74
CA LYS A 5 7.53 9.27 -33.42
C LYS A 5 7.80 10.68 -32.85
N ALA A 6 6.73 11.43 -32.56
CA ALA A 6 6.85 12.76 -31.96
C ALA A 6 7.41 12.69 -30.52
N CYS A 7 6.93 11.74 -29.70
CA CYS A 7 7.43 11.50 -28.35
C CYS A 7 8.92 11.11 -28.36
N ASN A 8 9.31 10.18 -29.23
CA ASN A 8 10.69 9.76 -29.38
C ASN A 8 11.62 10.93 -29.77
N LYS A 9 11.16 11.77 -30.70
CA LYS A 9 11.93 12.95 -31.11
C LYS A 9 12.10 13.91 -29.96
N LEU A 10 11.05 14.21 -29.20
CA LEU A 10 11.08 15.08 -28.02
C LEU A 10 12.02 14.54 -26.94
N GLN A 11 11.88 13.28 -26.59
CA GLN A 11 12.71 12.64 -25.57
C GLN A 11 14.18 12.60 -25.98
N GLY A 12 14.49 12.33 -27.24
CA GLY A 12 15.85 12.34 -27.75
C GLY A 12 16.52 13.72 -27.66
N GLN A 13 15.76 14.83 -27.68
CA GLN A 13 16.28 16.18 -27.53
C GLN A 13 16.35 16.65 -26.06
N TYR A 14 15.47 16.15 -25.18
CA TYR A 14 15.38 16.57 -23.78
C TYR A 14 16.28 15.76 -22.85
N THR A 15 16.13 14.45 -22.87
CA THR A 15 16.80 13.55 -21.92
C THR A 15 17.79 12.59 -22.56
N SER A 16 17.77 12.47 -23.88
CA SER A 16 18.59 11.57 -24.72
C SER A 16 18.41 10.09 -24.39
N GLY A 17 18.57 9.70 -23.14
CA GLY A 17 18.40 8.33 -22.67
C GLY A 17 18.73 8.20 -21.18
N PRO A 18 18.60 7.00 -20.60
CA PRO A 18 18.94 6.75 -19.21
C PRO A 18 20.43 7.03 -18.94
N CYS A 19 20.73 7.50 -17.73
CA CYS A 19 22.10 7.70 -17.28
C CYS A 19 22.92 6.40 -17.41
N SER A 20 24.15 6.49 -17.88
CA SER A 20 25.02 5.32 -18.11
C SER A 20 25.29 4.49 -16.85
N VAL A 21 25.36 5.13 -15.69
CA VAL A 21 25.47 4.44 -14.39
C VAL A 21 24.23 3.57 -14.13
N SER A 22 23.04 4.11 -14.39
CA SER A 22 21.77 3.36 -14.26
C SER A 22 21.70 2.20 -15.24
N GLN A 23 22.20 2.36 -16.46
CA GLN A 23 22.26 1.27 -17.44
C GLN A 23 23.19 0.15 -16.98
N LYS A 24 24.36 0.48 -16.43
CA LYS A 24 25.30 -0.54 -15.88
C LYS A 24 24.76 -1.21 -14.64
N ALA A 25 24.04 -0.48 -13.78
CA ALA A 25 23.36 -1.08 -12.64
C ALA A 25 22.26 -2.06 -13.09
N ALA A 26 21.44 -1.68 -14.09
CA ALA A 26 20.43 -2.57 -14.66
C ALA A 26 21.05 -3.82 -15.31
N GLU A 27 22.13 -3.66 -16.09
CA GLU A 27 22.87 -4.80 -16.66
C GLU A 27 23.33 -5.75 -15.56
N ALA A 28 23.97 -5.26 -14.51
CA ALA A 28 24.44 -6.06 -13.38
C ALA A 28 23.28 -6.75 -12.64
N ALA A 29 22.13 -6.08 -12.47
CA ALA A 29 20.96 -6.65 -11.83
C ALA A 29 20.35 -7.81 -12.66
N TYR A 30 20.30 -7.69 -13.98
CA TYR A 30 19.74 -8.73 -14.84
C TYR A 30 20.69 -9.91 -15.10
N THR A 31 22.00 -9.66 -15.15
CA THR A 31 22.99 -10.70 -15.44
C THR A 31 23.56 -11.36 -14.19
N GLY A 32 23.41 -10.74 -13.02
CA GLY A 32 23.85 -11.24 -11.74
C GLY A 32 22.93 -12.30 -11.13
N THR A 33 23.28 -12.75 -9.92
CA THR A 33 22.46 -13.73 -9.19
C THR A 33 21.09 -13.16 -8.84
N GLN A 34 20.05 -14.00 -8.97
CA GLN A 34 18.66 -13.68 -8.61
C GLN A 34 18.27 -14.17 -7.19
N GLU A 35 19.22 -14.72 -6.43
CA GLU A 35 18.94 -15.22 -5.08
C GLU A 35 18.38 -14.13 -4.13
N PRO A 36 18.89 -12.87 -4.11
CA PRO A 36 18.32 -11.82 -3.28
C PRO A 36 16.84 -11.51 -3.61
N VAL A 37 16.46 -11.64 -4.89
CA VAL A 37 15.05 -11.45 -5.33
C VAL A 37 14.16 -12.56 -4.76
N LYS A 38 14.63 -13.81 -4.80
CA LYS A 38 13.90 -14.97 -4.25
C LYS A 38 13.74 -14.87 -2.72
N GLU A 39 14.78 -14.44 -2.02
CA GLU A 39 14.73 -14.20 -0.57
C GLU A 39 13.72 -13.10 -0.23
N MET A 40 13.76 -11.99 -0.94
CA MET A 40 12.81 -10.89 -0.78
C MET A 40 11.37 -11.32 -1.08
N GLN A 41 11.16 -12.11 -2.14
CA GLN A 41 9.84 -12.66 -2.47
C GLN A 41 9.26 -13.49 -1.31
N LYS A 42 10.06 -14.41 -0.74
CA LYS A 42 9.65 -15.22 0.42
C LYS A 42 9.29 -14.34 1.62
N ALA A 43 10.06 -13.28 1.88
CA ALA A 43 9.79 -12.36 2.97
C ALA A 43 8.47 -11.59 2.74
N PHE A 44 8.20 -11.13 1.52
CA PHE A 44 6.94 -10.46 1.19
C PHE A 44 5.75 -11.41 1.23
N GLU A 45 5.90 -12.65 0.80
CA GLU A 45 4.84 -13.66 0.90
C GLU A 45 4.45 -13.92 2.36
N ARG A 46 5.42 -14.13 3.25
CA ARG A 46 5.20 -14.28 4.69
C ARG A 46 4.49 -13.06 5.29
N ARG A 47 4.94 -11.83 4.95
CA ARG A 47 4.33 -10.58 5.45
C ARG A 47 2.91 -10.38 4.91
N ARG A 48 2.66 -10.74 3.65
CA ARG A 48 1.31 -10.78 3.08
C ARG A 48 0.39 -11.67 3.89
N ASP A 49 0.81 -12.89 4.15
CA ASP A 49 -0.01 -13.86 4.88
C ASP A 49 -0.26 -13.40 6.32
N LEU A 50 0.74 -12.79 6.96
CA LEU A 50 0.63 -12.21 8.28
C LEU A 50 -0.40 -11.07 8.32
N ILE A 51 -0.25 -10.05 7.45
CA ILE A 51 -1.16 -8.90 7.46
C ILE A 51 -2.59 -9.30 7.07
N VAL A 52 -2.77 -10.22 6.12
CA VAL A 52 -4.08 -10.73 5.73
C VAL A 52 -4.76 -11.45 6.90
N LYS A 53 -4.02 -12.30 7.62
CA LYS A 53 -4.53 -12.98 8.81
C LYS A 53 -5.00 -11.97 9.86
N LEU A 54 -4.17 -11.02 10.21
CA LEU A 54 -4.46 -10.02 11.24
C LEU A 54 -5.60 -9.07 10.84
N ALA A 55 -5.61 -8.61 9.58
CA ALA A 55 -6.63 -7.70 9.09
C ALA A 55 -8.03 -8.35 9.03
N LYS A 56 -8.12 -9.66 8.77
CA LYS A 56 -9.37 -10.41 8.85
C LYS A 56 -9.97 -10.46 10.25
N GLU A 57 -9.17 -10.24 11.29
CA GLU A 57 -9.62 -10.17 12.66
C GLU A 57 -10.15 -8.79 13.06
N VAL A 58 -10.02 -7.78 12.18
CA VAL A 58 -10.54 -6.43 12.40
C VAL A 58 -12.01 -6.39 12.00
N PRO A 59 -12.95 -6.22 12.95
CA PRO A 59 -14.37 -6.16 12.62
C PRO A 59 -14.65 -4.97 11.68
N GLY A 60 -15.34 -5.21 10.57
CA GLY A 60 -15.70 -4.19 9.60
C GLY A 60 -14.75 -4.03 8.42
N PHE A 61 -13.62 -4.75 8.40
CA PHE A 61 -12.82 -4.90 7.19
C PHE A 61 -13.27 -6.09 6.35
N GLU A 62 -13.45 -5.87 5.04
CA GLU A 62 -13.57 -6.95 4.07
C GLU A 62 -12.22 -7.11 3.37
N VAL A 63 -11.55 -8.25 3.62
CA VAL A 63 -10.15 -8.47 3.25
C VAL A 63 -10.03 -9.48 2.12
N ASN A 64 -9.46 -9.07 1.00
CA ASN A 64 -8.99 -9.94 -0.09
C ASN A 64 -7.53 -10.37 0.12
N VAL A 65 -7.13 -11.47 -0.52
CA VAL A 65 -5.73 -11.91 -0.53
C VAL A 65 -5.05 -11.34 -1.76
N PRO A 66 -4.10 -10.40 -1.63
CA PRO A 66 -3.40 -9.86 -2.79
C PRO A 66 -2.47 -10.91 -3.42
N GLN A 67 -2.44 -10.93 -4.75
CA GLN A 67 -1.62 -11.87 -5.53
C GLN A 67 -0.26 -11.27 -5.96
N GLY A 68 -0.04 -9.99 -5.70
CA GLY A 68 1.18 -9.30 -6.05
C GLY A 68 1.33 -7.97 -5.33
N ALA A 69 2.39 -7.24 -5.63
CA ALA A 69 2.78 -6.01 -4.96
C ALA A 69 3.04 -6.22 -3.44
N PHE A 70 2.98 -5.16 -2.67
CA PHE A 70 3.18 -5.15 -1.22
C PHE A 70 2.11 -4.30 -0.50
N TYR A 71 0.89 -4.30 -1.05
CA TYR A 71 -0.24 -3.55 -0.51
C TYR A 71 -1.41 -4.48 -0.18
N LEU A 72 -1.99 -4.26 1.01
CA LEU A 72 -3.31 -4.74 1.36
C LEU A 72 -4.31 -3.61 1.10
N PHE A 73 -5.48 -3.93 0.53
CA PHE A 73 -6.48 -2.95 0.13
C PHE A 73 -7.88 -3.40 0.56
N PRO A 74 -8.15 -3.48 1.88
CA PRO A 74 -9.44 -3.92 2.40
C PRO A 74 -10.51 -2.86 2.18
N LYS A 75 -11.75 -3.30 1.98
CA LYS A 75 -12.91 -2.44 2.03
C LYS A 75 -13.19 -2.05 3.48
N CYS A 76 -13.47 -0.78 3.70
CA CYS A 76 -13.63 -0.15 5.01
C CYS A 76 -14.94 0.65 5.15
N SER A 77 -15.84 0.55 4.18
CA SER A 77 -17.11 1.30 4.16
C SER A 77 -18.02 1.03 5.36
N TYR A 78 -17.79 -0.06 6.11
CA TYR A 78 -18.47 -0.33 7.39
C TYR A 78 -18.32 0.80 8.41
N PHE A 79 -17.24 1.58 8.33
CA PHE A 79 -16.97 2.66 9.27
C PHE A 79 -17.56 4.01 8.82
N PHE A 80 -18.10 4.10 7.60
CA PHE A 80 -18.69 5.34 7.11
C PHE A 80 -19.99 5.66 7.88
N GLY A 81 -20.10 6.91 8.29
CA GLY A 81 -21.16 7.41 9.15
C GLY A 81 -20.91 7.29 10.66
N LYS A 82 -19.89 6.49 11.07
CA LYS A 82 -19.51 6.30 12.48
C LYS A 82 -18.67 7.48 13.00
N SER A 83 -18.66 7.64 14.34
CA SER A 83 -17.94 8.70 15.04
C SER A 83 -17.36 8.21 16.36
N ASN A 84 -16.24 8.81 16.79
CA ASN A 84 -15.72 8.66 18.15
C ASN A 84 -16.23 9.79 19.12
N GLY A 85 -17.15 10.64 18.64
CA GLY A 85 -17.65 11.80 19.36
C GLY A 85 -16.98 13.13 18.97
N GLU A 86 -15.74 13.10 18.50
CA GLU A 86 -14.98 14.27 18.04
C GLU A 86 -14.89 14.33 16.52
N ARG A 87 -14.76 13.18 15.88
CA ARG A 87 -14.60 13.05 14.42
C ARG A 87 -15.60 12.05 13.86
N LYS A 88 -16.28 12.43 12.78
CA LYS A 88 -17.12 11.55 11.97
C LYS A 88 -16.35 11.06 10.75
N ILE A 89 -16.48 9.78 10.43
CA ILE A 89 -15.86 9.15 9.26
C ILE A 89 -16.87 9.16 8.12
N GLU A 90 -16.67 9.98 7.11
CA GLU A 90 -17.59 10.07 5.97
C GLU A 90 -17.10 9.25 4.76
N ASN A 91 -15.79 9.05 4.65
CA ASN A 91 -15.14 8.36 3.53
C ASN A 91 -13.81 7.71 3.97
N SER A 92 -13.11 7.07 3.03
CA SER A 92 -11.84 6.41 3.32
C SER A 92 -10.68 7.38 3.61
N ASP A 93 -10.75 8.61 3.14
CA ASP A 93 -9.71 9.61 3.42
C ASP A 93 -9.85 10.12 4.85
N ASP A 94 -11.08 10.32 5.34
CA ASP A 94 -11.34 10.63 6.76
C ASP A 94 -10.87 9.50 7.67
N LEU A 95 -11.10 8.24 7.26
CA LEU A 95 -10.64 7.08 8.00
C LEU A 95 -9.11 7.04 8.03
N ALA A 96 -8.43 7.33 6.92
CA ALA A 96 -6.97 7.38 6.86
C ALA A 96 -6.40 8.46 7.79
N MET A 97 -7.01 9.64 7.83
CA MET A 97 -6.61 10.72 8.74
C MET A 97 -6.89 10.36 10.21
N TYR A 98 -8.03 9.74 10.49
CA TYR A 98 -8.34 9.25 11.83
C TYR A 98 -7.30 8.24 12.32
N LEU A 99 -6.95 7.25 11.49
CA LEU A 99 -5.93 6.25 11.85
C LEU A 99 -4.53 6.87 12.01
N LEU A 100 -4.21 7.91 11.25
CA LEU A 100 -2.94 8.61 11.39
C LEU A 100 -2.85 9.33 12.73
N GLU A 101 -3.89 10.07 13.12
CA GLU A 101 -3.88 10.92 14.32
C GLU A 101 -4.14 10.13 15.61
N ASP A 102 -5.10 9.21 15.60
CA ASP A 102 -5.51 8.46 16.81
C ASP A 102 -4.76 7.14 17.00
N ALA A 103 -4.37 6.47 15.92
CA ALA A 103 -3.65 5.20 15.97
C ALA A 103 -2.15 5.34 15.66
N HIS A 104 -1.72 6.48 15.13
CA HIS A 104 -0.35 6.71 14.62
C HIS A 104 0.06 5.67 13.57
N VAL A 105 -0.89 5.32 12.70
CA VAL A 105 -0.70 4.41 11.58
C VAL A 105 -1.03 5.12 10.28
N ALA A 106 -0.03 5.30 9.42
CA ALA A 106 -0.17 5.93 8.12
C ALA A 106 -0.79 4.95 7.12
N CYS A 107 -1.96 5.31 6.59
CA CYS A 107 -2.67 4.61 5.52
C CYS A 107 -3.00 5.60 4.41
N VAL A 108 -3.50 5.11 3.28
CA VAL A 108 -3.94 5.98 2.18
C VAL A 108 -5.38 5.62 1.81
N GLY A 109 -6.25 6.62 1.76
CA GLY A 109 -7.63 6.46 1.30
C GLY A 109 -7.71 5.96 -0.13
N GLY A 110 -8.74 5.19 -0.43
CA GLY A 110 -8.91 4.54 -1.73
C GLY A 110 -9.39 5.45 -2.86
N THR A 111 -9.85 6.66 -2.54
CA THR A 111 -10.37 7.64 -3.51
C THR A 111 -9.38 7.89 -4.65
N SER A 112 -8.10 8.11 -4.32
CA SER A 112 -7.02 8.33 -5.31
C SER A 112 -6.73 7.13 -6.20
N PHE A 113 -7.27 5.94 -5.86
CA PHE A 113 -7.09 4.69 -6.59
C PHE A 113 -8.39 4.21 -7.27
N GLY A 114 -9.43 5.05 -7.30
CA GLY A 114 -10.73 4.70 -7.89
C GLY A 114 -11.57 3.71 -7.09
N ALA A 115 -11.21 3.48 -5.81
CA ALA A 115 -11.93 2.59 -4.89
C ALA A 115 -12.20 3.32 -3.55
N PRO A 116 -13.12 4.31 -3.52
CA PRO A 116 -13.34 5.19 -2.37
C PRO A 116 -13.81 4.45 -1.11
N GLU A 117 -14.32 3.22 -1.24
CA GLU A 117 -14.72 2.37 -0.13
C GLU A 117 -13.56 1.60 0.51
N CYS A 118 -12.35 1.68 -0.02
CA CYS A 118 -11.17 0.94 0.42
C CYS A 118 -10.13 1.83 1.10
N ILE A 119 -9.22 1.21 1.87
CA ILE A 119 -8.05 1.86 2.45
C ILE A 119 -6.79 1.05 2.11
N ARG A 120 -5.72 1.72 1.69
CA ARG A 120 -4.48 1.05 1.29
C ARG A 120 -3.46 1.05 2.43
N MET A 121 -2.97 -0.13 2.77
CA MET A 121 -1.89 -0.37 3.73
C MET A 121 -0.71 -1.06 3.05
N SER A 122 0.52 -0.60 3.32
CA SER A 122 1.74 -1.26 2.85
C SER A 122 2.21 -2.29 3.88
N TYR A 123 2.61 -3.49 3.42
CA TYR A 123 3.31 -4.47 4.26
C TYR A 123 4.82 -4.58 3.95
N ALA A 124 5.37 -3.56 3.29
CA ALA A 124 6.82 -3.43 3.08
C ALA A 124 7.52 -2.87 4.34
N THR A 125 7.34 -3.54 5.47
CA THR A 125 7.93 -3.20 6.77
C THR A 125 8.24 -4.47 7.56
N SER A 126 8.72 -4.38 8.81
CA SER A 126 8.99 -5.55 9.65
C SER A 126 7.70 -6.25 10.11
N ASP A 127 7.82 -7.52 10.48
CA ASP A 127 6.69 -8.30 10.99
C ASP A 127 6.13 -7.69 12.29
N GLU A 128 7.02 -7.18 13.17
CA GLU A 128 6.64 -6.52 14.41
C GLU A 128 5.82 -5.24 14.16
N ASN A 129 6.23 -4.45 13.17
CA ASN A 129 5.50 -3.24 12.79
C ASN A 129 4.11 -3.58 12.21
N ILE A 130 3.99 -4.67 11.45
CA ILE A 130 2.69 -5.13 10.94
C ILE A 130 1.77 -5.51 12.09
N VAL A 131 2.25 -6.31 13.05
CA VAL A 131 1.47 -6.72 14.22
C VAL A 131 1.02 -5.52 15.04
N GLU A 132 1.94 -4.61 15.33
CA GLU A 132 1.65 -3.42 16.14
C GLU A 132 0.69 -2.45 15.40
N ALA A 133 0.88 -2.24 14.11
CA ALA A 133 -0.02 -1.39 13.32
C ALA A 133 -1.46 -1.93 13.32
N ILE A 134 -1.66 -3.22 13.08
CA ILE A 134 -3.01 -3.81 13.09
C ILE A 134 -3.63 -3.79 14.49
N ARG A 135 -2.83 -3.99 15.55
CA ARG A 135 -3.30 -3.85 16.93
C ARG A 135 -3.84 -2.44 17.19
N ARG A 136 -3.07 -1.40 16.83
CA ARG A 136 -3.47 0.01 16.97
C ARG A 136 -4.70 0.34 16.15
N ILE A 137 -4.76 -0.10 14.90
CA ILE A 137 -5.93 0.06 14.03
C ILE A 137 -7.17 -0.53 14.70
N LYS A 138 -7.09 -1.76 15.20
CA LYS A 138 -8.20 -2.45 15.86
C LYS A 138 -8.71 -1.70 17.09
N GLU A 139 -7.80 -1.19 17.92
CA GLU A 139 -8.14 -0.39 19.11
C GLU A 139 -8.78 0.95 18.76
N ALA A 140 -8.28 1.65 17.74
CA ALA A 140 -8.86 2.92 17.29
C ALA A 140 -10.26 2.70 16.70
N LEU A 141 -10.41 1.72 15.80
CA LEU A 141 -11.69 1.41 15.17
C LEU A 141 -12.77 0.95 16.14
N ALA A 142 -12.39 0.31 17.26
CA ALA A 142 -13.33 -0.07 18.31
C ALA A 142 -13.98 1.13 19.03
N LYS A 143 -13.42 2.33 18.94
CA LYS A 143 -13.98 3.56 19.51
C LYS A 143 -15.06 4.18 18.63
N LEU A 144 -15.17 3.79 17.37
CA LEU A 144 -16.16 4.31 16.42
C LEU A 144 -17.53 3.61 16.64
N LYS A 145 -18.55 4.44 16.87
CA LYS A 145 -19.95 4.02 17.12
C LYS A 145 -20.88 4.54 16.06
#